data_23bd4304b264bc5d9ed09cecae066a1d
#
_entry.id   23bd4304b264bc5d9ed09cecae066a1d
#
_cell.length_a   1.000
_cell.length_b   1.000
_cell.length_c   1.000
_cell.angle_alpha   90.00
_cell.angle_beta   90.00
_cell.angle_gamma   90.00
#
_symmetry.space_group_name_H-M   'P 1'
#
loop_
_entity.id
_entity.type
_entity.pdbx_description
1 polymer ?
#
loop_
_entity_poly.entity_id
_entity_poly.type
_entity_poly.pdbx_seq_one_letter_code
_entity_poly.pdbx_strand_id
1 'polypeptide(L)'
;ALGLSQLKKLDSFVENRRKIAEKYNGMFEDNPYFDVVKENPDGESAYHLYPILLKEKYANHKKEIFSKLRSEGLGVQVHYIPVYLQPYYQNLGFNKGLCPVDEEFYKRELSIPMYPTLTDEDLEFVQEKLYKVFSEY
;
A
#
# COMPACT_ATOMS: atom_id res chain seq x y z
N ALA A 1 7.98 -11.43 -27.10
CA ALA A 1 7.65 -12.80 -26.64
C ALA A 1 7.11 -12.79 -25.20
N LEU A 2 7.88 -12.31 -24.20
CA LEU A 2 7.46 -12.36 -22.78
C LEU A 2 6.16 -11.57 -22.50
N GLY A 3 6.02 -10.35 -23.01
CA GLY A 3 4.81 -9.53 -22.82
C GLY A 3 3.54 -10.21 -23.36
N LEU A 4 3.60 -10.77 -24.55
CA LEU A 4 2.46 -11.51 -25.12
C LEU A 4 2.09 -12.76 -24.31
N SER A 5 3.09 -13.44 -23.74
CA SER A 5 2.87 -14.59 -22.85
C SER A 5 2.17 -14.18 -21.56
N GLN A 6 2.57 -13.06 -20.95
CA GLN A 6 1.95 -12.55 -19.73
C GLN A 6 0.55 -11.96 -19.98
N LEU A 7 0.34 -11.32 -21.12
CA LEU A 7 -0.97 -10.76 -21.49
C LEU A 7 -2.09 -11.82 -21.53
N LYS A 8 -1.77 -13.06 -21.89
CA LYS A 8 -2.74 -14.18 -21.85
C LYS A 8 -3.23 -14.53 -20.43
N LYS A 9 -2.52 -14.08 -19.39
CA LYS A 9 -2.86 -14.33 -17.99
C LYS A 9 -3.48 -13.09 -17.31
N LEU A 10 -3.59 -11.97 -18.03
CA LEU A 10 -3.97 -10.68 -17.46
C LEU A 10 -5.31 -10.76 -16.72
N ASP A 11 -6.34 -11.27 -17.37
CA ASP A 11 -7.69 -11.32 -16.82
C ASP A 11 -7.73 -12.12 -15.52
N SER A 12 -7.09 -13.30 -15.50
CA SER A 12 -7.01 -14.13 -14.29
C SER A 12 -6.20 -13.45 -13.16
N PHE A 13 -5.15 -12.71 -13.50
CA PHE A 13 -4.36 -11.99 -12.51
C PHE A 13 -5.14 -10.80 -11.92
N VAL A 14 -5.88 -10.07 -12.72
CA VAL A 14 -6.73 -8.96 -12.25
C VAL A 14 -7.86 -9.51 -11.39
N GLU A 15 -8.56 -10.56 -11.82
CA GLU A 15 -9.62 -11.20 -11.05
C GLU A 15 -9.11 -11.66 -9.67
N ASN A 16 -7.97 -12.34 -9.62
CA ASN A 16 -7.40 -12.82 -8.35
C ASN A 16 -6.99 -11.65 -7.44
N ARG A 17 -6.39 -10.58 -7.97
CA ARG A 17 -6.07 -9.38 -7.18
C ARG A 17 -7.33 -8.71 -6.62
N ARG A 18 -8.42 -8.66 -7.37
CA ARG A 18 -9.70 -8.12 -6.89
C ARG A 18 -10.27 -8.96 -5.75
N LYS A 19 -10.23 -10.29 -5.85
CA LYS A 19 -10.64 -11.20 -4.77
C LYS A 19 -9.79 -11.00 -3.50
N ILE A 20 -8.48 -10.83 -3.66
CA ILE A 20 -7.57 -10.53 -2.54
C ILE A 20 -7.89 -9.18 -1.91
N ALA A 21 -8.12 -8.14 -2.74
CA ALA A 21 -8.49 -6.82 -2.25
C ALA A 21 -9.82 -6.83 -1.47
N GLU A 22 -10.82 -7.58 -1.94
CA GLU A 22 -12.09 -7.77 -1.23
C GLU A 22 -11.87 -8.42 0.14
N LYS A 23 -11.03 -9.45 0.23
CA LYS A 23 -10.67 -10.07 1.51
C LYS A 23 -9.97 -9.08 2.43
N TYR A 24 -8.97 -8.34 1.95
CA TYR A 24 -8.32 -7.30 2.74
C TYR A 24 -9.29 -6.23 3.23
N ASN A 25 -10.22 -5.79 2.37
CA ASN A 25 -11.24 -4.83 2.76
C ASN A 25 -12.08 -5.34 3.94
N GLY A 26 -12.53 -6.61 3.90
CA GLY A 26 -13.27 -7.23 5.01
C GLY A 26 -12.41 -7.41 6.26
N MET A 27 -11.16 -7.87 6.12
CA MET A 27 -10.24 -8.08 7.24
C MET A 27 -9.89 -6.78 7.99
N PHE A 28 -9.90 -5.64 7.29
CA PHE A 28 -9.46 -4.35 7.82
C PHE A 28 -10.60 -3.34 8.03
N GLU A 29 -11.86 -3.75 7.90
CA GLU A 29 -13.02 -2.85 7.94
C GLU A 29 -13.03 -1.94 9.19
N ASP A 30 -12.85 -2.52 10.37
CA ASP A 30 -12.91 -1.80 11.66
C ASP A 30 -11.55 -1.69 12.37
N ASN A 31 -10.44 -1.78 11.63
CA ASN A 31 -9.14 -1.71 12.27
C ASN A 31 -8.82 -0.30 12.81
N PRO A 32 -8.17 -0.19 14.01
CA PRO A 32 -7.91 1.09 14.64
C PRO A 32 -6.65 1.81 14.15
N TYR A 33 -5.86 1.20 13.26
CA TYR A 33 -4.48 1.61 12.99
C TYR A 33 -4.32 2.41 11.70
N PHE A 34 -5.07 2.05 10.66
CA PHE A 34 -4.97 2.65 9.33
C PHE A 34 -6.32 2.63 8.61
N ASP A 35 -6.42 3.40 7.55
CA ASP A 35 -7.56 3.42 6.65
C ASP A 35 -7.19 2.67 5.37
N VAL A 36 -8.13 1.93 4.79
CA VAL A 36 -7.97 1.36 3.45
C VAL A 36 -8.37 2.39 2.40
N VAL A 37 -7.64 2.42 1.28
CA VAL A 37 -7.99 3.28 0.15
C VAL A 37 -9.14 2.64 -0.61
N LYS A 38 -10.32 3.27 -0.55
CA LYS A 38 -11.52 2.77 -1.23
C LYS A 38 -11.40 2.95 -2.74
N GLU A 39 -11.90 1.95 -3.47
CA GLU A 39 -12.04 2.04 -4.92
C GLU A 39 -13.05 3.13 -5.29
N ASN A 40 -12.76 3.88 -6.37
CA ASN A 40 -13.73 4.83 -6.90
C ASN A 40 -14.94 4.07 -7.45
N PRO A 41 -16.20 4.41 -7.07
CA PRO A 41 -17.38 3.73 -7.56
C PRO A 41 -17.57 3.79 -9.07
N ASP A 42 -16.95 4.76 -9.75
CA ASP A 42 -16.99 4.92 -11.20
C ASP A 42 -15.80 4.24 -11.91
N GLY A 43 -14.98 3.47 -11.17
CA GLY A 43 -13.78 2.83 -11.69
C GLY A 43 -13.66 1.36 -11.34
N GLU A 44 -12.81 0.66 -12.08
CA GLU A 44 -12.48 -0.75 -11.86
C GLU A 44 -10.96 -0.90 -11.69
N SER A 45 -10.49 -1.01 -10.43
CA SER A 45 -9.07 -1.14 -10.14
C SER A 45 -8.53 -2.53 -10.51
N ALA A 46 -7.35 -2.58 -11.10
CA ALA A 46 -6.58 -3.81 -11.26
C ALA A 46 -5.81 -4.22 -9.99
N TYR A 47 -5.87 -3.42 -8.93
CA TYR A 47 -5.16 -3.62 -7.66
C TYR A 47 -3.69 -4.02 -7.84
N HIS A 48 -2.95 -3.25 -8.65
CA HIS A 48 -1.51 -3.43 -8.78
C HIS A 48 -0.80 -3.27 -7.44
N LEU A 49 -1.25 -2.31 -6.65
CA LEU A 49 -0.85 -2.05 -5.27
C LEU A 49 -2.07 -2.12 -4.35
N TYR A 50 -1.83 -2.40 -3.07
CA TYR A 50 -2.83 -2.24 -2.03
C TYR A 50 -2.26 -1.30 -0.95
N PRO A 51 -2.47 0.02 -1.10
CA PRO A 51 -2.02 1.00 -0.12
C PRO A 51 -2.95 1.05 1.10
N ILE A 52 -2.34 1.22 2.26
CA ILE A 52 -3.01 1.57 3.51
C ILE A 52 -2.52 2.95 3.96
N LEU A 53 -3.39 3.72 4.60
CA LEU A 53 -3.06 5.05 5.10
C LEU A 53 -3.04 5.03 6.63
N LEU A 54 -1.87 5.13 7.22
CA LEU A 54 -1.71 5.18 8.67
C LEU A 54 -2.58 6.28 9.25
N LYS A 55 -3.32 6.00 10.34
CA LYS A 55 -4.01 7.06 11.08
C LYS A 55 -3.00 8.06 11.62
N GLU A 56 -3.41 9.31 11.80
CA GLU A 56 -2.51 10.45 12.02
C GLU A 56 -1.54 10.22 13.19
N LYS A 57 -2.01 9.59 14.28
CA LYS A 57 -1.15 9.27 15.44
C LYS A 57 0.05 8.36 15.10
N TYR A 58 -0.05 7.55 14.04
CA TYR A 58 1.01 6.64 13.60
C TYR A 58 1.89 7.23 12.48
N ALA A 59 1.45 8.30 11.83
CA ALA A 59 2.16 8.90 10.70
C ALA A 59 3.59 9.34 11.04
N ASN A 60 3.80 9.83 12.26
CA ASN A 60 5.14 10.22 12.73
C ASN A 60 6.07 9.03 13.02
N HIS A 61 5.51 7.84 13.21
CA HIS A 61 6.22 6.57 13.43
C HIS A 61 6.33 5.72 12.17
N LYS A 62 5.93 6.24 11.00
CA LYS A 62 5.91 5.47 9.75
C LYS A 62 7.23 4.78 9.44
N LYS A 63 8.37 5.47 9.66
CA LYS A 63 9.70 4.92 9.39
C LYS A 63 10.04 3.74 10.29
N GLU A 64 9.73 3.86 11.57
CA GLU A 64 9.93 2.81 12.57
C GLU A 64 9.02 1.62 12.29
N ILE A 65 7.73 1.87 12.05
CA ILE A 65 6.73 0.87 11.67
C ILE A 65 7.17 0.12 10.40
N PHE A 66 7.56 0.85 9.36
CA PHE A 66 8.09 0.26 8.12
C PHE A 66 9.27 -0.68 8.38
N SER A 67 10.27 -0.20 9.15
CA SER A 67 11.46 -0.98 9.46
C SER A 67 11.13 -2.22 10.29
N LYS A 68 10.22 -2.09 11.25
CA LYS A 68 9.78 -3.18 12.11
C LYS A 68 9.01 -4.24 11.32
N LEU A 69 8.04 -3.83 10.47
CA LEU A 69 7.30 -4.75 9.60
C LEU A 69 8.24 -5.57 8.72
N ARG A 70 9.25 -4.93 8.13
CA ARG A 70 10.25 -5.62 7.32
C ARG A 70 11.10 -6.59 8.16
N SER A 71 11.46 -6.24 9.38
CA SER A 71 12.20 -7.14 10.29
C SER A 71 11.38 -8.34 10.74
N GLU A 72 10.04 -8.21 10.78
CA GLU A 72 9.08 -9.30 11.04
C GLU A 72 8.79 -10.15 9.78
N GLY A 73 9.46 -9.90 8.67
CA GLY A 73 9.33 -10.64 7.42
C GLY A 73 8.24 -10.14 6.48
N LEU A 74 7.56 -9.04 6.80
CA LEU A 74 6.53 -8.47 5.93
C LEU A 74 7.11 -7.50 4.89
N GLY A 75 6.94 -7.82 3.61
CA GLY A 75 7.45 -7.04 2.48
C GLY A 75 6.65 -5.78 2.19
N VAL A 76 6.68 -4.78 3.06
CA VAL A 76 6.02 -3.49 2.83
C VAL A 76 6.88 -2.55 1.97
N GLN A 77 6.21 -1.65 1.24
CA GLN A 77 6.82 -0.64 0.37
C GLN A 77 6.16 0.73 0.58
N VAL A 78 6.72 1.77 -0.06
CA VAL A 78 6.15 3.13 -0.11
C VAL A 78 6.03 3.55 -1.57
N HIS A 79 4.84 3.90 -2.02
CA HIS A 79 4.53 4.27 -3.42
C HIS A 79 3.75 5.58 -3.50
N TYR A 80 4.44 6.72 -3.72
CA TYR A 80 5.88 7.01 -3.83
C TYR A 80 6.19 8.35 -3.19
N ILE A 81 7.48 8.69 -3.01
CA ILE A 81 7.82 10.09 -2.74
C ILE A 81 7.30 10.97 -3.90
N PRO A 82 6.62 12.08 -3.64
CA PRO A 82 6.19 13.01 -4.69
C PRO A 82 7.35 13.38 -5.61
N VAL A 83 7.13 13.25 -6.93
CA VAL A 83 8.22 13.38 -7.93
C VAL A 83 8.95 14.71 -7.81
N TYR A 84 8.22 15.80 -7.57
CA TYR A 84 8.79 17.13 -7.42
C TYR A 84 9.65 17.32 -6.16
N LEU A 85 9.58 16.40 -5.18
CA LEU A 85 10.46 16.37 -4.01
C LEU A 85 11.79 15.63 -4.26
N GLN A 86 11.97 15.04 -5.45
CA GLN A 86 13.25 14.46 -5.82
C GLN A 86 14.30 15.57 -6.08
N PRO A 87 15.59 15.34 -5.73
CA PRO A 87 16.64 16.36 -5.84
C PRO A 87 16.72 17.06 -7.20
N TYR A 88 16.54 16.32 -8.28
CA TYR A 88 16.53 16.89 -9.64
C TYR A 88 15.47 17.97 -9.80
N TYR A 89 14.24 17.71 -9.39
CA TYR A 89 13.13 18.66 -9.52
C TYR A 89 13.26 19.83 -8.53
N GLN A 90 13.78 19.57 -7.33
CA GLN A 90 14.08 20.65 -6.38
C GLN A 90 15.11 21.63 -6.95
N ASN A 91 16.14 21.15 -7.66
CA ASN A 91 17.12 21.99 -8.35
C ASN A 91 16.49 22.82 -9.49
N LEU A 92 15.34 22.40 -10.03
CA LEU A 92 14.57 23.17 -10.99
C LEU A 92 13.61 24.19 -10.35
N GLY A 93 13.60 24.31 -9.02
CA GLY A 93 12.79 25.27 -8.27
C GLY A 93 11.47 24.73 -7.73
N PHE A 94 11.18 23.45 -7.90
CA PHE A 94 10.02 22.82 -7.26
C PHE A 94 10.25 22.64 -5.77
N ASN A 95 9.25 22.98 -4.95
CA ASN A 95 9.38 22.99 -3.50
C ASN A 95 8.24 22.22 -2.82
N LYS A 96 8.50 21.81 -1.57
CA LYS A 96 7.48 21.27 -0.67
C LYS A 96 6.30 22.25 -0.55
N GLY A 97 5.08 21.72 -0.47
CA GLY A 97 3.83 22.48 -0.42
C GLY A 97 3.16 22.68 -1.78
N LEU A 98 3.78 22.20 -2.87
CA LEU A 98 3.21 22.30 -4.22
C LEU A 98 1.92 21.49 -4.36
N CYS A 99 1.90 20.27 -3.85
CA CYS A 99 0.76 19.35 -3.87
C CYS A 99 0.50 18.80 -2.47
N PRO A 100 -0.19 19.54 -1.59
CA PRO A 100 -0.32 19.18 -0.18
C PRO A 100 -1.09 17.86 0.05
N VAL A 101 -2.02 17.51 -0.82
CA VAL A 101 -2.76 16.24 -0.75
C VAL A 101 -1.83 15.05 -1.03
N ASP A 102 -0.97 15.16 -2.04
CA ASP A 102 0.01 14.14 -2.38
C ASP A 102 1.07 13.97 -1.27
N GLU A 103 1.52 15.08 -0.69
CA GLU A 103 2.45 15.07 0.44
C GLU A 103 1.84 14.40 1.68
N GLU A 104 0.57 14.67 1.98
CA GLU A 104 -0.13 14.04 3.11
C GLU A 104 -0.38 12.54 2.83
N PHE A 105 -0.72 12.17 1.61
CA PHE A 105 -0.81 10.77 1.21
C PHE A 105 0.53 10.06 1.41
N TYR A 106 1.61 10.60 0.85
CA TYR A 106 2.96 10.04 1.01
C TYR A 106 3.39 9.92 2.46
N LYS A 107 3.05 10.89 3.31
CA LYS A 107 3.36 10.87 4.75
C LYS A 107 2.74 9.66 5.45
N ARG A 108 1.57 9.21 5.01
CA ARG A 108 0.76 8.17 5.68
C ARG A 108 0.78 6.82 4.97
N GLU A 109 1.11 6.78 3.69
CA GLU A 109 0.98 5.58 2.85
C GLU A 109 2.03 4.52 3.18
N LEU A 110 1.56 3.27 3.28
CA LEU A 110 2.34 2.03 3.15
C LEU A 110 1.59 1.09 2.23
N SER A 111 2.29 0.50 1.25
CA SER A 111 1.74 -0.58 0.43
C SER A 111 2.08 -1.93 1.04
N ILE A 112 1.06 -2.74 1.28
CA ILE A 112 1.18 -4.11 1.76
C ILE A 112 1.23 -5.11 0.60
N PRO A 113 1.65 -6.37 0.83
CA PRO A 113 1.76 -7.37 -0.23
C PRO A 113 0.49 -7.50 -1.07
N MET A 114 0.63 -7.42 -2.40
CA MET A 114 -0.45 -7.60 -3.36
C MET A 114 0.06 -8.27 -4.65
N TYR A 115 -0.21 -9.56 -4.79
CA TYR A 115 0.11 -10.32 -6.00
C TYR A 115 -0.90 -11.47 -6.22
N PRO A 116 -1.11 -11.95 -7.47
CA PRO A 116 -2.26 -12.80 -7.82
C PRO A 116 -2.29 -14.19 -7.15
N THR A 117 -1.19 -14.61 -6.54
CA THR A 117 -1.05 -15.95 -5.92
C THR A 117 -0.98 -15.92 -4.40
N LEU A 118 -1.33 -14.78 -3.76
CA LEU A 118 -1.50 -14.73 -2.29
C LEU A 118 -2.58 -15.72 -1.85
N THR A 119 -2.24 -16.55 -0.86
CA THR A 119 -3.16 -17.50 -0.23
C THR A 119 -3.86 -16.88 0.97
N ASP A 120 -4.84 -17.57 1.53
CA ASP A 120 -5.54 -17.12 2.74
C ASP A 120 -4.59 -17.09 3.94
N GLU A 121 -3.68 -18.06 4.04
CA GLU A 121 -2.63 -18.10 5.06
C GLU A 121 -1.67 -16.91 4.93
N ASP A 122 -1.34 -16.49 3.70
CA ASP A 122 -0.53 -15.29 3.48
C ASP A 122 -1.26 -14.02 3.95
N LEU A 123 -2.57 -13.93 3.72
CA LEU A 123 -3.39 -12.78 4.15
C LEU A 123 -3.50 -12.71 5.67
N GLU A 124 -3.71 -13.86 6.34
CA GLU A 124 -3.70 -13.95 7.80
C GLU A 124 -2.35 -13.55 8.39
N PHE A 125 -1.25 -14.01 7.77
CA PHE A 125 0.11 -13.60 8.17
C PHE A 125 0.30 -12.08 8.03
N VAL A 126 -0.15 -11.48 6.92
CA VAL A 126 -0.07 -10.02 6.74
C VAL A 126 -0.83 -9.29 7.85
N GLN A 127 -2.07 -9.71 8.16
CA GLN A 127 -2.88 -9.12 9.21
C GLN A 127 -2.22 -9.26 10.59
N GLU A 128 -1.74 -10.47 10.94
CA GLU A 128 -1.05 -10.73 12.21
C GLU A 128 0.14 -9.78 12.40
N LYS A 129 1.00 -9.67 11.36
CA LYS A 129 2.20 -8.82 11.45
C LYS A 129 1.88 -7.33 11.53
N LEU A 130 0.88 -6.88 10.78
CA LEU A 130 0.40 -5.50 10.89
C LEU A 130 -0.08 -5.22 12.33
N TYR A 131 -1.00 -6.01 12.85
CA TYR A 131 -1.59 -5.78 14.17
C TYR A 131 -0.58 -5.90 15.30
N LYS A 132 0.33 -6.90 15.22
CA LYS A 132 1.44 -7.03 16.17
C LYS A 132 2.27 -5.76 16.22
N VAL A 133 2.76 -5.29 15.07
CA VAL A 133 3.65 -4.13 15.01
C VAL A 133 2.94 -2.85 15.43
N PHE A 134 1.72 -2.60 14.92
CA PHE A 134 0.99 -1.39 15.28
C PHE A 134 0.59 -1.32 16.76
N SER A 135 0.42 -2.46 17.45
CA SER A 135 0.12 -2.49 18.88
C SER A 135 1.28 -2.05 19.77
N GLU A 136 2.50 -1.92 19.23
CA GLU A 136 3.68 -1.45 19.94
C GLU A 136 3.75 0.10 19.98
N TYR A 137 2.87 0.82 19.24
CA TYR A 137 2.82 2.28 19.11
C TYR A 137 1.47 2.84 19.60
#